data_ff9660427d933b3dcea4145c03f9ebd2
#
_entry.id   ff9660427d933b3dcea4145c03f9ebd2
#
_cell.length_a   1.000
_cell.length_b   1.000
_cell.length_c   1.000
_cell.angle_alpha   90.00
_cell.angle_beta   90.00
_cell.angle_gamma   90.00
#
_symmetry.space_group_name_H-M   'P 1'
#
loop_
_entity.id
_entity.type
_entity.pdbx_description
1 polymer ?
#
loop_
_entity_poly.entity_id
_entity_poly.type
_entity_poly.pdbx_seq_one_letter_code
_entity_poly.pdbx_strand_id
1 'polypeptide(L)'
;PYGMQSSDRSRRLTVGITNVSTLGGYRLGNQLLFDTALAKKSWTYGDQWNVNSWVQRDFGHDLSFSARLHYKSQQSINGRDVSIMAPVQTANPDNYGGQVVDFAVGMSVASNMFGGNHEKIGMELVLPVKQNKRGLQMESNWSFILGYEITL
;
A
#
# COMPACT_ATOMS: atom_id res chain seq x y z
N PRO A 1 16.91 -12.26 -8.54
CA PRO A 1 16.13 -12.16 -7.30
C PRO A 1 14.63 -11.92 -7.60
N TYR A 2 13.74 -12.49 -6.78
CA TYR A 2 12.29 -12.37 -6.99
C TYR A 2 11.81 -10.91 -7.00
N GLY A 3 12.31 -10.08 -6.11
CA GLY A 3 11.92 -8.67 -6.02
C GLY A 3 12.37 -7.79 -7.20
N MET A 4 13.21 -8.30 -8.08
CA MET A 4 13.64 -7.60 -9.30
C MET A 4 12.86 -8.04 -10.54
N GLN A 5 11.99 -9.02 -10.42
CA GLN A 5 11.10 -9.44 -11.51
C GLN A 5 9.87 -8.53 -11.55
N SER A 6 9.49 -8.10 -12.73
CA SER A 6 8.31 -7.24 -12.94
C SER A 6 6.99 -7.92 -12.56
N SER A 7 6.94 -9.26 -12.62
CA SER A 7 5.79 -10.05 -12.15
C SER A 7 6.17 -11.52 -12.05
N ASP A 8 5.36 -12.29 -11.32
CA ASP A 8 5.41 -13.76 -11.29
C ASP A 8 4.73 -14.41 -12.52
N ARG A 9 4.26 -13.60 -13.47
CA ARG A 9 3.50 -14.00 -14.68
C ARG A 9 2.23 -14.82 -14.35
N SER A 10 1.75 -14.80 -13.12
CA SER A 10 0.49 -15.41 -12.74
C SER A 10 -0.70 -14.49 -13.09
N ARG A 11 -1.87 -15.08 -13.26
CA ARG A 11 -3.13 -14.30 -13.23
C ARG A 11 -3.52 -14.16 -11.78
N ARG A 12 -3.79 -12.93 -11.35
CA ARG A 12 -4.21 -12.62 -9.98
C ARG A 12 -5.64 -12.10 -9.97
N LEU A 13 -6.35 -12.43 -8.92
CA LEU A 13 -7.67 -11.89 -8.62
C LEU A 13 -7.55 -10.98 -7.41
N THR A 14 -7.93 -9.73 -7.57
CA THR A 14 -8.05 -8.78 -6.46
C THR A 14 -9.53 -8.50 -6.24
N VAL A 15 -10.00 -8.74 -5.03
CA VAL A 15 -11.37 -8.44 -4.59
C VAL A 15 -11.30 -7.46 -3.44
N GLY A 16 -12.20 -6.50 -3.41
CA GLY A 16 -12.21 -5.51 -2.34
C GLY A 16 -13.57 -4.90 -2.07
N ILE A 17 -13.69 -4.35 -0.89
CA ILE A 17 -14.83 -3.56 -0.46
C ILE A 17 -14.33 -2.27 0.18
N THR A 18 -14.98 -1.17 -0.17
CA THR A 18 -14.70 0.15 0.41
C THR A 18 -16.01 0.73 0.95
N ASN A 19 -15.97 1.20 2.18
CA ASN A 19 -17.04 1.96 2.80
C ASN A 19 -16.53 3.36 3.15
N VAL A 20 -17.32 4.37 2.84
CA VAL A 20 -17.03 5.76 3.23
C VAL A 20 -18.30 6.33 3.87
N SER A 21 -18.15 6.98 5.01
CA SER A 21 -19.22 7.64 5.74
C SER A 21 -18.79 9.03 6.21
N THR A 22 -19.75 9.90 6.44
CA THR A 22 -19.51 11.24 6.97
C THR A 22 -20.23 11.38 8.31
N LEU A 23 -19.48 11.79 9.33
CA LEU A 23 -19.99 11.97 10.69
C LEU A 23 -19.41 13.25 11.30
N GLY A 24 -20.25 14.20 11.65
CA GLY A 24 -19.84 15.41 12.37
C GLY A 24 -18.74 16.24 11.68
N GLY A 25 -18.74 16.30 10.32
CA GLY A 25 -17.71 16.99 9.54
C GLY A 25 -16.42 16.20 9.33
N TYR A 26 -16.38 14.96 9.80
CA TYR A 26 -15.31 14.00 9.49
C TYR A 26 -15.76 13.05 8.39
N ARG A 27 -14.87 12.75 7.45
CA ARG A 27 -15.01 11.67 6.46
C ARG A 27 -14.23 10.47 6.95
N LEU A 28 -14.94 9.37 7.18
CA LEU A 28 -14.38 8.11 7.66
C LEU A 28 -14.41 7.09 6.52
N GLY A 29 -13.33 6.41 6.27
CA GLY A 29 -13.29 5.37 5.27
C GLY A 29 -12.61 4.11 5.77
N ASN A 30 -13.10 2.98 5.27
CA ASN A 30 -12.52 1.67 5.51
C ASN A 30 -12.48 0.91 4.19
N GLN A 31 -11.37 0.25 3.93
CA GLN A 31 -11.18 -0.57 2.75
C GLN A 31 -10.53 -1.89 3.13
N LEU A 32 -11.06 -2.97 2.60
CA LEU A 32 -10.48 -4.31 2.67
C LEU A 32 -10.22 -4.79 1.25
N LEU A 33 -8.99 -5.22 0.98
CA LEU A 33 -8.59 -5.83 -0.29
C LEU A 33 -7.97 -7.20 -0.01
N PHE A 34 -8.35 -8.16 -0.82
CA PHE A 34 -7.73 -9.48 -0.87
C PHE A 34 -7.21 -9.74 -2.29
N ASP A 35 -5.97 -10.20 -2.37
CA ASP A 35 -5.31 -10.53 -3.62
C ASP A 35 -4.76 -11.94 -3.59
N THR A 36 -5.08 -12.76 -4.59
CA THR A 36 -4.65 -14.15 -4.70
C THR A 36 -4.31 -14.54 -6.13
N ALA A 37 -3.41 -15.52 -6.29
CA ALA A 37 -3.05 -16.07 -7.58
C ALA A 37 -4.09 -17.13 -8.01
N LEU A 38 -4.73 -16.94 -9.17
CA LEU A 38 -5.72 -17.89 -9.73
C LEU A 38 -5.08 -19.15 -10.33
N ALA A 39 -3.82 -19.06 -10.77
CA ALA A 39 -3.10 -20.17 -11.36
C ALA A 39 -1.71 -20.27 -10.73
N LYS A 40 -1.38 -21.45 -10.19
CA LYS A 40 -0.05 -21.76 -9.69
C LYS A 40 0.88 -22.00 -10.86
N LYS A 41 2.04 -21.30 -10.86
CA LYS A 41 3.18 -21.54 -11.75
C LYS A 41 4.33 -22.15 -10.98
N SER A 42 5.52 -22.22 -11.58
CA SER A 42 6.73 -22.67 -10.88
C SER A 42 6.96 -21.92 -9.59
N TRP A 43 6.60 -20.64 -9.57
CA TRP A 43 6.53 -19.82 -8.37
C TRP A 43 5.45 -18.73 -8.52
N THR A 44 4.88 -18.27 -7.41
CA THR A 44 3.89 -17.19 -7.34
C THR A 44 4.08 -16.40 -6.06
N TYR A 45 3.82 -15.09 -6.09
CA TYR A 45 3.69 -14.32 -4.86
C TYR A 45 2.53 -14.87 -4.02
N GLY A 46 2.73 -14.92 -2.70
CA GLY A 46 1.71 -15.37 -1.76
C GLY A 46 0.48 -14.46 -1.75
N ASP A 47 -0.60 -14.96 -1.19
CA ASP A 47 -1.83 -14.21 -1.00
C ASP A 47 -1.60 -13.00 -0.11
N GLN A 48 -2.33 -11.90 -0.38
CA GLN A 48 -2.16 -10.66 0.32
C GLN A 48 -3.50 -10.09 0.80
N TRP A 49 -3.51 -9.64 2.04
CA TRP A 49 -4.57 -8.85 2.64
C TRP A 49 -4.09 -7.42 2.87
N ASN A 50 -4.92 -6.44 2.52
CA ASN A 50 -4.71 -5.04 2.84
C ASN A 50 -5.97 -4.50 3.50
N VAL A 51 -5.79 -3.87 4.65
CA VAL A 51 -6.85 -3.15 5.37
C VAL A 51 -6.40 -1.71 5.52
N ASN A 52 -7.21 -0.78 5.03
CA ASN A 52 -7.03 0.64 5.22
C ASN A 52 -8.20 1.21 6.01
N SER A 53 -7.89 1.99 7.03
CA SER A 53 -8.88 2.79 7.76
C SER A 53 -8.37 4.21 7.84
N TRP A 54 -9.18 5.19 7.45
CA TRP A 54 -8.77 6.59 7.48
C TRP A 54 -9.87 7.51 7.98
N VAL A 55 -9.44 8.61 8.54
CA VAL A 55 -10.27 9.74 8.90
C VAL A 55 -9.69 10.98 8.22
N GLN A 56 -10.56 11.80 7.67
CA GLN A 56 -10.22 13.08 7.07
C GLN A 56 -11.16 14.15 7.61
N ARG A 57 -10.63 15.35 7.80
CA ARG A 57 -11.39 16.54 8.11
C ARG A 57 -10.98 17.68 7.21
N ASP A 58 -11.98 18.34 6.62
CA ASP A 58 -11.77 19.50 5.78
C ASP A 58 -11.89 20.78 6.63
N PHE A 59 -10.98 21.73 6.40
CA PHE A 59 -10.92 23.03 7.06
C PHE A 59 -11.07 24.12 5.98
N GLY A 60 -12.28 24.69 5.92
CA GLY A 60 -12.62 25.59 4.83
C GLY A 60 -12.74 24.84 3.49
N HIS A 61 -12.38 25.53 2.42
CA HIS A 61 -12.47 24.98 1.06
C HIS A 61 -11.14 24.40 0.54
N ASP A 62 -10.03 24.79 1.15
CA ASP A 62 -8.71 24.61 0.53
C ASP A 62 -7.80 23.63 1.30
N LEU A 63 -8.10 23.36 2.56
CA LEU A 63 -7.22 22.58 3.41
C LEU A 63 -7.93 21.37 3.99
N SER A 64 -7.29 20.21 3.95
CA SER A 64 -7.75 19.03 4.68
C SER A 64 -6.58 18.29 5.35
N PHE A 65 -6.88 17.70 6.51
CA PHE A 65 -5.99 16.80 7.23
C PHE A 65 -6.57 15.42 7.28
N SER A 66 -5.68 14.42 7.25
CA SER A 66 -6.06 13.02 7.35
C SER A 66 -5.12 12.24 8.26
N ALA A 67 -5.66 11.19 8.85
CA ALA A 67 -4.87 10.14 9.51
C ALA A 67 -5.34 8.79 8.97
N ARG A 68 -4.40 7.87 8.76
CA ARG A 68 -4.65 6.57 8.16
C ARG A 68 -3.89 5.49 8.91
N LEU A 69 -4.57 4.37 9.14
CA LEU A 69 -3.98 3.13 9.60
C LEU A 69 -4.05 2.12 8.46
N HIS A 70 -2.91 1.56 8.10
CA HIS A 70 -2.80 0.54 7.07
C HIS A 70 -2.22 -0.75 7.66
N TYR A 71 -2.91 -1.86 7.45
CA TYR A 71 -2.42 -3.20 7.76
C TYR A 71 -2.24 -3.97 6.46
N LYS A 72 -1.06 -4.53 6.28
CA LYS A 72 -0.73 -5.44 5.18
C LYS A 72 -0.26 -6.77 5.75
N SER A 73 -0.85 -7.86 5.26
CA SER A 73 -0.39 -9.22 5.51
C SER A 73 -0.18 -9.92 4.19
N GLN A 74 1.00 -10.48 3.99
CA GLN A 74 1.37 -11.20 2.78
C GLN A 74 1.99 -12.55 3.14
N GLN A 75 1.57 -13.59 2.46
CA GLN A 75 2.20 -14.90 2.58
C GLN A 75 3.54 -14.93 1.84
N SER A 76 4.40 -15.89 2.18
CA SER A 76 5.65 -16.13 1.46
C SER A 76 5.39 -16.51 -0.01
N ILE A 77 6.41 -16.43 -0.82
CA ILE A 77 6.36 -16.93 -2.20
C ILE A 77 6.07 -18.43 -2.17
N ASN A 78 5.15 -18.86 -3.01
CA ASN A 78 4.83 -20.27 -3.23
C ASN A 78 5.64 -20.79 -4.40
N GLY A 79 6.36 -21.90 -4.18
CA GLY A 79 7.21 -22.51 -5.21
C GLY A 79 8.59 -21.85 -5.32
N ARG A 80 9.34 -22.24 -6.33
CA ARG A 80 10.71 -21.75 -6.56
C ARG A 80 10.99 -21.66 -8.07
N ASP A 81 11.66 -20.61 -8.46
CA ASP A 81 12.22 -20.47 -9.81
C ASP A 81 13.61 -21.10 -9.84
N VAL A 82 13.76 -22.21 -10.55
CA VAL A 82 15.01 -22.92 -10.68
C VAL A 82 16.09 -22.13 -11.44
N SER A 83 15.71 -21.10 -12.18
CA SER A 83 16.64 -20.20 -12.87
C SER A 83 17.29 -19.18 -11.93
N ILE A 84 16.73 -18.98 -10.74
CA ILE A 84 17.25 -18.05 -9.73
C ILE A 84 18.23 -18.82 -8.83
N MET A 85 19.48 -18.91 -9.28
CA MET A 85 20.55 -19.63 -8.57
C MET A 85 21.50 -18.68 -7.82
N ALA A 86 21.19 -17.40 -7.71
CA ALA A 86 22.06 -16.42 -7.06
C ALA A 86 22.16 -16.70 -5.54
N PRO A 87 23.38 -16.74 -4.96
CA PRO A 87 23.59 -16.98 -3.54
C PRO A 87 23.32 -15.70 -2.71
N VAL A 88 22.14 -15.09 -2.91
CA VAL A 88 21.73 -13.87 -2.23
C VAL A 88 20.38 -14.09 -1.52
N GLN A 89 20.21 -13.41 -0.41
CA GLN A 89 19.00 -13.56 0.43
C GLN A 89 17.69 -13.25 -0.31
N THR A 90 17.72 -12.33 -1.26
CA THR A 90 16.58 -11.97 -2.11
C THR A 90 16.23 -13.02 -3.18
N ALA A 91 17.04 -14.08 -3.32
CA ALA A 91 16.75 -15.26 -4.15
C ALA A 91 16.05 -16.37 -3.35
N ASN A 92 15.96 -16.25 -2.02
CA ASN A 92 15.24 -17.21 -1.19
C ASN A 92 13.74 -16.82 -1.12
N PRO A 93 12.81 -17.68 -1.59
CA PRO A 93 11.38 -17.43 -1.54
C PRO A 93 10.83 -17.32 -0.11
N ASP A 94 11.49 -17.90 0.89
CA ASP A 94 11.09 -17.86 2.29
C ASP A 94 11.35 -16.48 2.93
N ASN A 95 12.20 -15.65 2.32
CA ASN A 95 12.47 -14.28 2.75
C ASN A 95 11.48 -13.26 2.18
N TYR A 96 10.23 -13.68 1.97
CA TYR A 96 9.15 -12.82 1.47
C TYR A 96 7.90 -12.98 2.31
N GLY A 97 7.08 -11.92 2.32
CA GLY A 97 5.86 -11.90 3.12
C GLY A 97 6.10 -11.42 4.55
N GLY A 98 5.05 -11.51 5.34
CA GLY A 98 5.00 -10.98 6.70
C GLY A 98 3.81 -10.05 6.92
N GLN A 99 3.86 -9.32 8.02
CA GLN A 99 2.80 -8.38 8.43
C GLN A 99 3.42 -7.03 8.73
N VAL A 100 2.77 -5.98 8.25
CA VAL A 100 3.17 -4.59 8.48
C VAL A 100 1.95 -3.79 8.91
N VAL A 101 2.13 -2.93 9.90
CA VAL A 101 1.15 -1.93 10.31
C VAL A 101 1.80 -0.57 10.15
N ASP A 102 1.21 0.28 9.34
CA ASP A 102 1.66 1.65 9.13
C ASP A 102 0.62 2.63 9.66
N PHE A 103 1.09 3.69 10.30
CA PHE A 103 0.32 4.87 10.62
C PHE A 103 0.77 6.02 9.71
N ALA A 104 -0.17 6.76 9.16
CA ALA A 104 0.14 7.87 8.31
C ALA A 104 -0.64 9.11 8.71
N VAL A 105 -0.02 10.27 8.57
CA VAL A 105 -0.66 11.58 8.68
C VAL A 105 -0.49 12.31 7.36
N GLY A 106 -1.59 12.90 6.89
CA GLY A 106 -1.62 13.57 5.61
C GLY A 106 -2.24 14.96 5.70
N MET A 107 -1.85 15.78 4.75
CA MET A 107 -2.43 17.10 4.51
C MET A 107 -2.63 17.27 3.01
N SER A 108 -3.73 17.89 2.62
CA SER A 108 -3.91 18.31 1.24
C SER A 108 -4.43 19.73 1.15
N VAL A 109 -3.95 20.43 0.15
CA VAL A 109 -4.27 21.84 -0.13
C VAL A 109 -4.83 21.93 -1.53
N ALA A 110 -6.02 22.55 -1.68
CA ALA A 110 -6.51 22.96 -2.98
C ALA A 110 -5.62 24.10 -3.51
N SER A 111 -5.31 24.06 -4.78
CA SER A 111 -4.39 24.98 -5.42
C SER A 111 -4.95 25.42 -6.76
N ASN A 112 -4.65 26.66 -7.15
CA ASN A 112 -4.86 27.17 -8.50
C ASN A 112 -3.51 27.51 -9.15
N MET A 113 -2.44 26.82 -8.73
CA MET A 113 -1.05 27.18 -9.06
C MET A 113 -0.74 27.09 -10.55
N PHE A 114 -1.43 26.20 -11.27
CA PHE A 114 -1.21 25.99 -12.71
C PHE A 114 -2.40 26.45 -13.58
N GLY A 115 -3.34 27.19 -12.99
CA GLY A 115 -4.47 27.76 -13.72
C GLY A 115 -5.67 26.82 -13.92
N GLY A 116 -5.65 25.63 -13.30
CA GLY A 116 -6.76 24.71 -13.23
C GLY A 116 -7.75 25.10 -12.11
N ASN A 117 -9.03 24.87 -12.33
CA ASN A 117 -10.06 25.25 -11.33
C ASN A 117 -10.19 24.24 -10.19
N HIS A 118 -9.51 23.09 -10.24
CA HIS A 118 -9.64 22.02 -9.25
C HIS A 118 -8.33 21.24 -9.10
N GLU A 119 -7.27 21.95 -8.76
CA GLU A 119 -5.97 21.34 -8.45
C GLU A 119 -5.88 21.02 -6.96
N LYS A 120 -5.19 19.92 -6.62
CA LYS A 120 -4.95 19.52 -5.25
C LYS A 120 -3.54 18.98 -5.09
N ILE A 121 -2.83 19.50 -4.10
CA ILE A 121 -1.53 18.96 -3.67
C ILE A 121 -1.75 18.23 -2.36
N GLY A 122 -1.38 16.95 -2.33
CA GLY A 122 -1.45 16.12 -1.15
C GLY A 122 -0.07 15.68 -0.71
N MET A 123 0.16 15.64 0.59
CA MET A 123 1.37 15.08 1.19
C MET A 123 1.01 14.16 2.34
N GLU A 124 1.76 13.08 2.49
CA GLU A 124 1.55 12.11 3.55
C GLU A 124 2.89 11.63 4.09
N LEU A 125 3.03 11.62 5.42
CA LEU A 125 4.13 10.99 6.14
C LEU A 125 3.63 9.66 6.70
N VAL A 126 4.30 8.57 6.31
CA VAL A 126 3.99 7.20 6.72
C VAL A 126 5.05 6.71 7.68
N LEU A 127 4.62 6.23 8.83
CA LEU A 127 5.45 5.71 9.91
C LEU A 127 5.07 4.24 10.16
N PRO A 128 5.97 3.28 9.93
CA PRO A 128 5.75 1.89 10.30
C PRO A 128 5.66 1.76 11.83
N VAL A 129 4.53 1.28 12.32
CA VAL A 129 4.30 1.04 13.76
C VAL A 129 4.73 -0.36 14.15
N LYS A 130 4.53 -1.31 13.26
CA LYS A 130 4.92 -2.71 13.48
C LYS A 130 5.32 -3.35 12.16
N GLN A 131 6.46 -4.03 12.19
CA GLN A 131 6.95 -4.82 11.06
C GLN A 131 7.34 -6.21 11.56
N ASN A 132 6.59 -7.21 11.15
CA ASN A 132 6.89 -8.62 11.40
C ASN A 132 7.09 -9.30 10.05
N LYS A 133 8.27 -9.16 9.50
CA LYS A 133 8.65 -9.68 8.18
C LYS A 133 9.23 -11.08 8.31
N ARG A 134 8.93 -11.95 7.35
CA ARG A 134 9.46 -13.31 7.32
C ARG A 134 10.85 -13.31 6.71
N GLY A 135 11.78 -14.00 7.39
CA GLY A 135 13.17 -14.11 6.94
C GLY A 135 13.89 -12.76 6.90
N LEU A 136 14.88 -12.66 6.02
CA LEU A 136 15.76 -11.51 5.95
C LEU A 136 15.20 -10.47 4.95
N GLN A 137 14.48 -9.49 5.45
CA GLN A 137 13.92 -8.39 4.67
C GLN A 137 14.31 -7.04 5.29
N MET A 138 14.49 -6.04 4.43
CA MET A 138 14.75 -4.67 4.88
C MET A 138 13.51 -4.08 5.56
N GLU A 139 13.73 -3.40 6.70
CA GLU A 139 12.71 -2.61 7.37
C GLU A 139 12.71 -1.18 6.86
N SER A 140 11.54 -0.57 6.87
CA SER A 140 11.37 0.84 6.55
C SER A 140 11.28 1.65 7.84
N ASN A 141 11.90 2.82 7.89
CA ASN A 141 11.81 3.71 9.04
C ASN A 141 10.68 4.74 8.86
N TRP A 142 10.57 5.31 7.69
CA TRP A 142 9.52 6.25 7.31
C TRP A 142 9.44 6.36 5.78
N SER A 143 8.31 6.88 5.30
CA SER A 143 8.13 7.24 3.89
C SER A 143 7.39 8.56 3.78
N PHE A 144 7.75 9.37 2.80
CA PHE A 144 7.05 10.59 2.46
C PHE A 144 6.46 10.46 1.06
N ILE A 145 5.18 10.77 0.93
CA ILE A 145 4.43 10.70 -0.32
C ILE A 145 3.97 12.11 -0.66
N LEU A 146 4.25 12.52 -1.89
CA LEU A 146 3.74 13.76 -2.47
C LEU A 146 2.88 13.39 -3.69
N GLY A 147 1.67 13.90 -3.73
CA GLY A 147 0.72 13.70 -4.81
C GLY A 147 0.21 15.02 -5.36
N TYR A 148 -0.05 15.05 -6.65
CA TYR A 148 -0.72 16.15 -7.33
C TYR A 148 -1.90 15.58 -8.12
N GLU A 149 -3.05 16.21 -7.97
CA GLU A 149 -4.30 15.84 -8.64
C GLU A 149 -4.84 17.05 -9.38
N ILE A 150 -5.27 16.83 -10.61
CA ILE A 150 -6.01 17.82 -11.42
C ILE A 150 -7.32 17.17 -11.88
N THR A 151 -8.42 17.88 -11.66
CA THR A 151 -9.73 17.48 -12.19
C THR A 151 -10.04 18.35 -13.41
N LEU A 152 -10.23 17.71 -14.55
CA LEU A 152 -10.51 18.35 -15.85
C LEU A 152 -12.02 18.55 -16.03
#